data_6b2b4e89e60a3af7d69f802887199767
#
_entry.id   6b2b4e89e60a3af7d69f802887199767
#
_cell.length_a   1.000
_cell.length_b   1.000
_cell.length_c   1.000
_cell.angle_alpha   90.00
_cell.angle_beta   90.00
_cell.angle_gamma   90.00
#
_symmetry.space_group_name_H-M   'P 1'
#
loop_
_entity.id
_entity.type
_entity.pdbx_description
1 polymer ?
#
loop_
_entity_poly.entity_id
_entity_poly.type
_entity_poly.pdbx_seq_one_letter_code
_entity_poly.pdbx_strand_id
1 'polypeptide(L)'
;FHISGARGRLHYEKSAADQHGIPGCGKGGREMSIKLIALDLDGTTLNSAKRISERTCVALETAAKQGVHIVVATGRPFAALPEDVFHIHAIRYMLTSNGAAITDLSSGEIFYENCLSAGTVEAAVEMLKSTDYILEGFIAGKAYIEKAYYEYVERTGKSFRDVRYILETRNPVENLNGFLLNHKDHVENINVNFEDLACKPGLRDMLLTLPDATITTSFPNNLEIGGSTTSKAEALRQLGKKLGIRREEMLAAGDSPNDIAMLQEAGIAVAMGNGEEEVKSIADYITSDNDHDGVGEAVEKFVLKV
;
A
#
# COMPACT_ATOMS: atom_id res chain seq x y z
N PHE A 1 52.46 -2.60 7.58
CA PHE A 1 51.98 -2.95 6.21
C PHE A 1 50.69 -2.21 5.92
N HIS A 2 50.80 -1.21 5.03
CA HIS A 2 49.70 -0.47 4.46
C HIS A 2 48.96 -1.36 3.43
N ILE A 3 47.65 -1.42 3.47
CA ILE A 3 46.84 -1.69 2.26
C ILE A 3 45.65 -0.70 2.27
N SER A 4 45.71 0.23 1.33
CA SER A 4 44.62 1.06 0.89
C SER A 4 43.66 0.22 0.03
N GLY A 5 42.38 0.23 0.34
CA GLY A 5 41.32 -0.46 -0.43
C GLY A 5 40.34 0.56 -0.96
N ALA A 6 40.33 0.71 -2.28
CA ALA A 6 39.53 1.64 -3.05
C ALA A 6 38.04 1.34 -2.98
N ARG A 7 37.24 2.41 -2.81
CA ARG A 7 35.79 2.42 -2.98
C ARG A 7 35.47 2.37 -4.48
N GLY A 8 34.95 1.25 -4.95
CA GLY A 8 34.39 1.13 -6.30
C GLY A 8 33.00 1.78 -6.38
N ARG A 9 32.93 2.99 -6.93
CA ARG A 9 31.67 3.55 -7.46
C ARG A 9 31.41 2.88 -8.81
N LEU A 10 30.32 2.16 -8.92
CA LEU A 10 29.77 1.79 -10.24
C LEU A 10 29.12 3.04 -10.84
N HIS A 11 29.83 3.70 -11.72
CA HIS A 11 29.29 4.69 -12.64
C HIS A 11 28.60 3.95 -13.78
N TYR A 12 27.29 4.09 -13.89
CA TYR A 12 26.58 3.83 -15.13
C TYR A 12 26.77 5.04 -16.03
N GLU A 13 27.67 4.90 -17.03
CA GLU A 13 27.78 5.88 -18.11
C GLU A 13 26.53 5.80 -18.98
N LYS A 14 25.78 6.91 -19.03
CA LYS A 14 24.78 7.12 -20.07
C LYS A 14 25.50 7.31 -21.39
N SER A 15 25.40 6.33 -22.29
CA SER A 15 25.76 6.47 -23.67
C SER A 15 24.85 7.52 -24.33
N ALA A 16 25.47 8.62 -24.76
CA ALA A 16 24.85 9.62 -25.63
C ALA A 16 24.89 9.11 -27.07
N ALA A 17 23.82 8.46 -27.49
CA ALA A 17 23.42 8.31 -28.89
C ALA A 17 22.06 7.62 -28.93
N ASP A 18 20.99 8.40 -29.15
CA ASP A 18 20.09 8.17 -30.27
C ASP A 18 18.99 9.24 -30.27
N GLN A 19 19.31 10.33 -30.93
CA GLN A 19 18.29 11.16 -31.56
C GLN A 19 17.77 10.38 -32.80
N HIS A 20 16.76 9.53 -32.57
CA HIS A 20 15.97 9.00 -33.68
C HIS A 20 14.51 9.25 -33.40
N GLY A 21 13.91 9.93 -34.36
CA GLY A 21 12.54 10.35 -34.41
C GLY A 21 11.56 9.22 -34.14
N ILE A 22 10.42 9.61 -33.57
CA ILE A 22 9.23 8.80 -33.38
C ILE A 22 8.95 8.04 -34.71
N PRO A 23 8.94 6.70 -34.74
CA PRO A 23 8.51 5.98 -35.92
C PRO A 23 7.03 6.25 -36.17
N GLY A 24 6.72 6.68 -37.37
CA GLY A 24 5.40 7.03 -37.82
C GLY A 24 4.36 5.92 -37.53
N CYS A 25 3.17 6.37 -37.19
CA CYS A 25 1.92 5.66 -37.05
C CYS A 25 1.71 4.58 -38.11
N GLY A 26 2.04 3.33 -37.78
CA GLY A 26 1.60 2.16 -38.54
C GLY A 26 0.13 1.89 -38.23
N LYS A 27 -0.75 2.02 -39.20
CA LYS A 27 -2.18 1.69 -39.12
C LYS A 27 -2.37 0.25 -38.65
N GLY A 28 -2.89 0.08 -37.43
CA GLY A 28 -3.27 -1.24 -36.89
C GLY A 28 -3.00 -1.48 -35.40
N GLY A 29 -2.42 -0.53 -34.65
CA GLY A 29 -2.30 -0.65 -33.19
C GLY A 29 -3.69 -0.46 -32.56
N ARG A 30 -4.21 -1.49 -31.86
CA ARG A 30 -5.29 -1.29 -30.91
C ARG A 30 -4.83 -0.19 -29.94
N GLU A 31 -5.55 0.92 -29.91
CA GLU A 31 -5.35 1.96 -28.92
C GLU A 31 -5.47 1.29 -27.54
N MET A 32 -4.38 1.28 -26.77
CA MET A 32 -4.36 0.63 -25.46
C MET A 32 -5.24 1.47 -24.54
N SER A 33 -6.37 0.92 -24.14
CA SER A 33 -7.27 1.53 -23.16
C SER A 33 -6.98 0.97 -21.78
N ILE A 34 -6.97 1.84 -20.77
CA ILE A 34 -6.89 1.42 -19.37
C ILE A 34 -8.17 0.67 -19.02
N LYS A 35 -8.01 -0.49 -18.38
CA LYS A 35 -9.10 -1.36 -17.93
C LYS A 35 -9.17 -1.53 -16.42
N LEU A 36 -8.10 -1.13 -15.72
CA LEU A 36 -8.00 -1.20 -14.28
C LEU A 36 -7.26 0.02 -13.76
N ILE A 37 -7.80 0.63 -12.71
CA ILE A 37 -7.18 1.72 -11.95
C ILE A 37 -6.96 1.22 -10.53
N ALA A 38 -5.70 1.19 -10.08
CA ALA A 38 -5.32 0.85 -8.71
C ALA A 38 -4.90 2.13 -7.96
N LEU A 39 -5.57 2.42 -6.87
CA LEU A 39 -5.41 3.66 -6.12
C LEU A 39 -4.99 3.36 -4.69
N ASP A 40 -3.90 3.94 -4.22
CA ASP A 40 -3.68 4.03 -2.78
C ASP A 40 -4.77 4.89 -2.14
N LEU A 41 -4.92 4.76 -0.83
CA LEU A 41 -5.99 5.41 -0.08
C LEU A 41 -5.51 6.66 0.66
N ASP A 42 -4.59 6.51 1.62
CA ASP A 42 -4.14 7.59 2.50
C ASP A 42 -3.06 8.46 1.83
N GLY A 43 -3.33 9.75 1.65
CA GLY A 43 -2.41 10.64 0.92
C GLY A 43 -2.57 10.59 -0.60
N THR A 44 -3.41 9.71 -1.12
CA THR A 44 -3.69 9.56 -2.54
C THR A 44 -5.18 9.83 -2.83
N THR A 45 -6.06 8.89 -2.54
CA THR A 45 -7.50 9.02 -2.84
C THR A 45 -8.24 9.84 -1.79
N LEU A 46 -7.81 9.75 -0.53
CA LEU A 46 -8.34 10.55 0.57
C LEU A 46 -7.59 11.88 0.68
N ASN A 47 -8.32 12.98 0.73
CA ASN A 47 -7.78 14.29 1.05
C ASN A 47 -7.41 14.42 2.54
N SER A 48 -6.85 15.57 2.97
CA SER A 48 -6.48 15.85 4.36
C SER A 48 -7.66 15.78 5.34
N ALA A 49 -8.90 15.98 4.86
CA ALA A 49 -10.12 15.82 5.64
C ALA A 49 -10.61 14.35 5.70
N LYS A 50 -9.82 13.39 5.18
CA LYS A 50 -10.13 11.96 5.08
C LYS A 50 -11.39 11.65 4.26
N ARG A 51 -11.64 12.46 3.24
CA ARG A 51 -12.77 12.34 2.33
C ARG A 51 -12.30 12.23 0.87
N ILE A 52 -13.10 11.60 0.03
CA ILE A 52 -12.88 11.58 -1.41
C ILE A 52 -13.65 12.75 -2.02
N SER A 53 -12.98 13.57 -2.84
CA SER A 53 -13.59 14.75 -3.43
C SER A 53 -14.68 14.38 -4.44
N GLU A 54 -15.64 15.29 -4.66
CA GLU A 54 -16.71 15.09 -5.64
C GLU A 54 -16.15 14.89 -7.06
N ARG A 55 -15.14 15.67 -7.46
CA ARG A 55 -14.50 15.51 -8.78
C ARG A 55 -13.89 14.14 -8.95
N THR A 56 -13.15 13.65 -7.94
CA THR A 56 -12.58 12.31 -7.97
C THR A 56 -13.66 11.24 -8.03
N CYS A 57 -14.74 11.35 -7.23
CA CYS A 57 -15.87 10.43 -7.30
C CYS A 57 -16.49 10.37 -8.69
N VAL A 58 -16.79 11.54 -9.31
CA VAL A 58 -17.36 11.62 -10.66
C VAL A 58 -16.44 11.01 -11.71
N ALA A 59 -15.13 11.27 -11.64
CA ALA A 59 -14.16 10.70 -12.57
C ALA A 59 -14.11 9.15 -12.45
N LEU A 60 -14.06 8.61 -11.23
CA LEU A 60 -14.05 7.17 -10.99
C LEU A 60 -15.36 6.49 -11.44
N GLU A 61 -16.50 7.08 -11.13
CA GLU A 61 -17.80 6.55 -11.58
C GLU A 61 -17.94 6.57 -13.11
N THR A 62 -17.41 7.63 -13.76
CA THR A 62 -17.43 7.73 -15.22
C THR A 62 -16.54 6.67 -15.86
N ALA A 63 -15.34 6.45 -15.31
CA ALA A 63 -14.45 5.38 -15.75
C ALA A 63 -15.08 3.99 -15.54
N ALA A 64 -15.71 3.74 -14.39
CA ALA A 64 -16.41 2.48 -14.13
C ALA A 64 -17.58 2.21 -15.11
N LYS A 65 -18.34 3.25 -15.50
CA LYS A 65 -19.40 3.14 -16.53
C LYS A 65 -18.84 2.78 -17.92
N GLN A 66 -17.55 3.08 -18.18
CA GLN A 66 -16.83 2.66 -19.38
C GLN A 66 -16.24 1.24 -19.28
N GLY A 67 -16.51 0.52 -18.18
CA GLY A 67 -16.03 -0.84 -17.94
C GLY A 67 -14.65 -0.93 -17.32
N VAL A 68 -14.12 0.16 -16.76
CA VAL A 68 -12.85 0.17 -16.04
C VAL A 68 -13.06 -0.32 -14.62
N HIS A 69 -12.25 -1.25 -14.17
CA HIS A 69 -12.25 -1.75 -12.78
C HIS A 69 -11.53 -0.77 -11.86
N ILE A 70 -12.20 -0.30 -10.82
CA ILE A 70 -11.62 0.57 -9.80
C ILE A 70 -11.24 -0.27 -8.58
N VAL A 71 -10.00 -0.13 -8.17
CA VAL A 71 -9.37 -0.90 -7.09
C VAL A 71 -8.74 0.07 -6.10
N VAL A 72 -9.03 -0.09 -4.82
CA VAL A 72 -8.30 0.60 -3.74
C VAL A 72 -7.29 -0.37 -3.14
N ALA A 73 -6.03 0.06 -3.00
CA ALA A 73 -4.93 -0.72 -2.45
C ALA A 73 -4.32 0.02 -1.25
N THR A 74 -4.48 -0.52 -0.04
CA THR A 74 -4.12 0.16 1.21
C THR A 74 -3.37 -0.74 2.20
N GLY A 75 -2.57 -0.13 3.06
CA GLY A 75 -2.01 -0.80 4.24
C GLY A 75 -3.03 -1.04 5.36
N ARG A 76 -4.22 -0.44 5.29
CA ARG A 76 -5.26 -0.63 6.30
C ARG A 76 -5.84 -2.05 6.24
N PRO A 77 -6.19 -2.67 7.39
CA PRO A 77 -7.04 -3.86 7.41
C PRO A 77 -8.48 -3.48 7.02
N PHE A 78 -9.25 -4.42 6.52
CA PHE A 78 -10.58 -4.17 5.94
C PHE A 78 -11.53 -3.42 6.90
N ALA A 79 -11.57 -3.81 8.17
CA ALA A 79 -12.44 -3.18 9.18
C ALA A 79 -12.03 -1.75 9.58
N ALA A 80 -10.84 -1.28 9.16
CA ALA A 80 -10.36 0.08 9.40
C ALA A 80 -10.50 1.00 8.18
N LEU A 81 -11.23 0.56 7.16
CA LEU A 81 -11.53 1.39 5.99
C LEU A 81 -12.57 2.46 6.34
N PRO A 82 -12.41 3.70 5.86
CA PRO A 82 -13.41 4.74 6.04
C PRO A 82 -14.73 4.36 5.37
N GLU A 83 -15.84 4.69 6.01
CA GLU A 83 -17.19 4.41 5.48
C GLU A 83 -17.42 5.05 4.09
N ASP A 84 -16.86 6.24 3.85
CA ASP A 84 -16.93 6.96 2.58
C ASP A 84 -16.46 6.12 1.38
N VAL A 85 -15.50 5.20 1.57
CA VAL A 85 -15.01 4.31 0.51
C VAL A 85 -16.09 3.36 0.01
N PHE A 86 -16.94 2.87 0.92
CA PHE A 86 -18.04 1.95 0.57
C PHE A 86 -19.22 2.64 -0.09
N HIS A 87 -19.30 3.98 0.02
CA HIS A 87 -20.34 4.76 -0.68
C HIS A 87 -20.02 5.03 -2.15
N ILE A 88 -18.78 4.77 -2.59
CA ILE A 88 -18.38 4.93 -3.99
C ILE A 88 -18.59 3.60 -4.71
N HIS A 89 -19.74 3.45 -5.35
CA HIS A 89 -20.12 2.22 -6.06
C HIS A 89 -19.18 1.84 -7.21
N ALA A 90 -18.37 2.78 -7.68
CA ALA A 90 -17.33 2.53 -8.67
C ALA A 90 -16.22 1.62 -8.15
N ILE A 91 -15.91 1.66 -6.84
CA ILE A 91 -14.85 0.86 -6.22
C ILE A 91 -15.37 -0.58 -6.10
N ARG A 92 -14.76 -1.49 -6.84
CA ARG A 92 -15.17 -2.89 -6.86
C ARG A 92 -14.27 -3.80 -6.03
N TYR A 93 -12.98 -3.56 -6.02
CA TYR A 93 -12.01 -4.43 -5.33
C TYR A 93 -11.23 -3.65 -4.28
N MET A 94 -10.98 -4.33 -3.17
CA MET A 94 -10.16 -3.79 -2.08
C MET A 94 -8.95 -4.71 -1.86
N LEU A 95 -7.75 -4.15 -2.01
CA LEU A 95 -6.51 -4.77 -1.61
C LEU A 95 -6.14 -4.18 -0.24
N THR A 96 -6.21 -4.99 0.80
CA THR A 96 -6.02 -4.56 2.20
C THR A 96 -4.76 -5.15 2.81
N SER A 97 -4.30 -4.62 3.93
CA SER A 97 -3.11 -5.07 4.66
C SER A 97 -1.88 -5.18 3.74
N ASN A 98 -1.64 -4.14 2.90
CA ASN A 98 -0.59 -4.10 1.87
C ASN A 98 -0.68 -5.23 0.83
N GLY A 99 -1.87 -5.71 0.54
CA GLY A 99 -2.09 -6.77 -0.44
C GLY A 99 -2.10 -8.17 0.17
N ALA A 100 -2.23 -8.30 1.48
CA ALA A 100 -2.44 -9.60 2.13
C ALA A 100 -3.82 -10.19 1.81
N ALA A 101 -4.82 -9.37 1.50
CA ALA A 101 -6.13 -9.85 1.09
C ALA A 101 -6.71 -9.05 -0.08
N ILE A 102 -7.50 -9.71 -0.94
CA ILE A 102 -8.31 -9.07 -1.99
C ILE A 102 -9.77 -9.45 -1.79
N THR A 103 -10.60 -8.43 -1.58
CA THR A 103 -12.06 -8.56 -1.44
C THR A 103 -12.78 -8.00 -2.65
N ASP A 104 -13.71 -8.76 -3.24
CA ASP A 104 -14.70 -8.25 -4.21
C ASP A 104 -15.89 -7.68 -3.42
N LEU A 105 -16.05 -6.36 -3.43
CA LEU A 105 -17.13 -5.68 -2.69
C LEU A 105 -18.52 -6.02 -3.19
N SER A 106 -18.68 -6.48 -4.44
CA SER A 106 -20.00 -6.84 -4.99
C SER A 106 -20.53 -8.16 -4.43
N SER A 107 -19.66 -9.09 -4.06
CA SER A 107 -20.02 -10.39 -3.49
C SER A 107 -19.69 -10.50 -2.00
N GLY A 108 -18.78 -9.65 -1.49
CA GLY A 108 -18.18 -9.78 -0.16
C GLY A 108 -17.15 -10.91 -0.06
N GLU A 109 -16.79 -11.54 -1.18
CA GLU A 109 -15.86 -12.66 -1.23
C GLU A 109 -14.40 -12.19 -1.11
N ILE A 110 -13.63 -12.79 -0.18
CA ILE A 110 -12.18 -12.72 -0.17
C ILE A 110 -11.68 -13.85 -1.08
N PHE A 111 -11.11 -13.52 -2.23
CA PHE A 111 -10.67 -14.53 -3.19
C PHE A 111 -9.16 -14.69 -3.29
N TYR A 112 -8.42 -13.92 -2.53
CA TYR A 112 -6.96 -13.99 -2.43
C TYR A 112 -6.53 -13.62 -1.02
N GLU A 113 -5.66 -14.45 -0.45
CA GLU A 113 -5.00 -14.22 0.83
C GLU A 113 -3.51 -14.54 0.68
N ASN A 114 -2.67 -13.71 1.29
CA ASN A 114 -1.21 -13.85 1.32
C ASN A 114 -0.70 -13.45 2.71
N CYS A 115 -1.05 -14.28 3.69
CA CYS A 115 -0.70 -14.08 5.10
C CYS A 115 0.77 -14.42 5.38
N LEU A 116 1.26 -14.05 6.55
CA LEU A 116 2.54 -14.50 7.07
C LEU A 116 2.53 -16.04 7.24
N SER A 117 3.69 -16.68 7.06
CA SER A 117 3.82 -18.06 7.46
C SER A 117 3.78 -18.20 8.99
N ALA A 118 3.29 -19.33 9.49
CA ALA A 118 3.28 -19.59 10.94
C ALA A 118 4.67 -19.44 11.56
N GLY A 119 5.72 -19.87 10.86
CA GLY A 119 7.10 -19.72 11.29
C GLY A 119 7.58 -18.26 11.35
N THR A 120 7.14 -17.44 10.39
CA THR A 120 7.42 -15.99 10.42
C THR A 120 6.74 -15.32 11.62
N VAL A 121 5.48 -15.65 11.90
CA VAL A 121 4.76 -15.12 13.07
C VAL A 121 5.47 -15.52 14.37
N GLU A 122 5.84 -16.79 14.54
CA GLU A 122 6.57 -17.27 15.71
C GLU A 122 7.91 -16.53 15.89
N ALA A 123 8.69 -16.38 14.82
CA ALA A 123 9.96 -15.67 14.84
C ALA A 123 9.78 -14.16 15.16
N ALA A 124 8.78 -13.49 14.58
CA ALA A 124 8.48 -12.09 14.83
C ALA A 124 8.06 -11.86 16.28
N VAL A 125 7.16 -12.69 16.81
CA VAL A 125 6.73 -12.60 18.21
C VAL A 125 7.92 -12.82 19.14
N GLU A 126 8.76 -13.84 18.91
CA GLU A 126 9.94 -14.09 19.74
C GLU A 126 10.92 -12.90 19.72
N MET A 127 11.14 -12.32 18.55
CA MET A 127 12.03 -11.17 18.36
C MET A 127 11.52 -9.91 19.07
N LEU A 128 10.20 -9.68 19.08
CA LEU A 128 9.60 -8.43 19.52
C LEU A 128 9.04 -8.46 20.94
N LYS A 129 8.81 -9.63 21.54
CA LYS A 129 8.12 -9.80 22.84
C LYS A 129 8.75 -9.06 24.04
N SER A 130 10.05 -8.74 23.96
CA SER A 130 10.80 -8.07 25.04
C SER A 130 11.19 -6.64 24.65
N THR A 131 10.57 -6.08 23.63
CA THR A 131 10.80 -4.70 23.20
C THR A 131 9.68 -3.79 23.71
N ASP A 132 9.97 -2.49 23.74
CA ASP A 132 8.98 -1.45 24.11
C ASP A 132 8.18 -0.95 22.89
N TYR A 133 8.30 -1.60 21.74
CA TYR A 133 7.54 -1.23 20.54
C TYR A 133 6.05 -1.54 20.72
N ILE A 134 5.22 -0.68 20.14
CA ILE A 134 3.78 -0.87 20.15
C ILE A 134 3.41 -1.73 18.93
N LEU A 135 2.95 -2.94 19.21
CA LEU A 135 2.59 -3.90 18.17
C LEU A 135 1.09 -3.85 17.88
N GLU A 136 0.76 -4.03 16.62
CA GLU A 136 -0.59 -4.34 16.15
C GLU A 136 -0.53 -5.61 15.30
N GLY A 137 -1.54 -6.45 15.38
CA GLY A 137 -1.71 -7.62 14.50
C GLY A 137 -2.95 -7.48 13.65
N PHE A 138 -2.82 -7.72 12.35
CA PHE A 138 -3.98 -7.71 11.44
C PHE A 138 -4.35 -9.16 11.12
N ILE A 139 -5.59 -9.55 11.43
CA ILE A 139 -6.10 -10.92 11.30
C ILE A 139 -7.53 -10.86 10.80
N ALA A 140 -7.82 -11.56 9.72
CA ALA A 140 -9.15 -11.63 9.11
C ALA A 140 -9.78 -10.23 8.91
N GLY A 141 -9.02 -9.30 8.37
CA GLY A 141 -9.44 -7.94 8.08
C GLY A 141 -9.59 -7.02 9.29
N LYS A 142 -9.23 -7.45 10.51
CA LYS A 142 -9.33 -6.65 11.74
C LYS A 142 -7.96 -6.38 12.34
N ALA A 143 -7.81 -5.21 12.97
CA ALA A 143 -6.61 -4.84 13.71
C ALA A 143 -6.79 -5.11 15.21
N TYR A 144 -5.79 -5.75 15.81
CA TYR A 144 -5.73 -6.07 17.23
C TYR A 144 -4.53 -5.37 17.88
N ILE A 145 -4.70 -4.96 19.13
CA ILE A 145 -3.68 -4.24 19.90
C ILE A 145 -3.70 -4.72 21.35
N GLU A 146 -2.56 -4.58 22.05
CA GLU A 146 -2.48 -4.88 23.48
C GLU A 146 -3.46 -4.02 24.27
N LYS A 147 -4.31 -4.64 25.11
CA LYS A 147 -5.34 -3.96 25.90
C LYS A 147 -4.78 -2.88 26.81
N ALA A 148 -3.65 -3.15 27.45
CA ALA A 148 -3.01 -2.17 28.33
C ALA A 148 -2.64 -0.88 27.58
N TYR A 149 -2.21 -0.97 26.32
CA TYR A 149 -1.92 0.20 25.48
C TYR A 149 -3.22 0.89 25.03
N TYR A 150 -4.26 0.13 24.65
CA TYR A 150 -5.56 0.70 24.27
C TYR A 150 -6.16 1.53 25.41
N GLU A 151 -6.17 0.99 26.65
CA GLU A 151 -6.63 1.70 27.85
C GLU A 151 -5.74 2.92 28.20
N TYR A 152 -4.43 2.84 27.92
CA TYR A 152 -3.53 4.00 28.04
C TYR A 152 -3.96 5.12 27.09
N VAL A 153 -4.24 4.80 25.81
CA VAL A 153 -4.70 5.76 24.82
C VAL A 153 -6.02 6.40 25.23
N GLU A 154 -6.99 5.59 25.66
CA GLU A 154 -8.31 6.06 26.13
C GLU A 154 -8.19 7.02 27.32
N ARG A 155 -7.35 6.70 28.29
CA ARG A 155 -7.16 7.49 29.50
C ARG A 155 -6.36 8.77 29.27
N THR A 156 -5.35 8.75 28.41
CA THR A 156 -4.37 9.85 28.29
C THR A 156 -4.60 10.74 27.08
N GLY A 157 -5.32 10.26 26.08
CA GLY A 157 -5.43 10.92 24.79
C GLY A 157 -4.10 11.00 24.04
N LYS A 158 -3.14 10.10 24.31
CA LYS A 158 -1.83 10.01 23.64
C LYS A 158 -1.69 8.70 22.88
N SER A 159 -1.17 8.76 21.66
CA SER A 159 -0.99 7.59 20.81
C SER A 159 0.12 7.84 19.78
N PHE A 160 0.67 6.78 19.20
CA PHE A 160 1.59 6.83 18.06
C PHE A 160 0.89 7.30 16.76
N ARG A 161 -0.43 7.31 16.74
CA ARG A 161 -1.30 7.75 15.64
C ARG A 161 -2.42 8.64 16.17
N ASP A 162 -3.31 9.05 15.28
CA ASP A 162 -4.56 9.70 15.67
C ASP A 162 -5.32 8.85 16.69
N VAL A 163 -5.64 9.45 17.84
CA VAL A 163 -6.26 8.78 18.98
C VAL A 163 -7.62 8.20 18.62
N ARG A 164 -8.43 8.98 17.90
CA ARG A 164 -9.77 8.58 17.49
C ARG A 164 -9.70 7.37 16.56
N TYR A 165 -8.76 7.38 15.61
CA TYR A 165 -8.54 6.25 14.71
C TYR A 165 -8.18 4.96 15.45
N ILE A 166 -7.31 5.03 16.48
CA ILE A 166 -6.98 3.85 17.30
C ILE A 166 -8.21 3.34 18.04
N LEU A 167 -8.94 4.22 18.73
CA LEU A 167 -10.08 3.81 19.56
C LEU A 167 -11.26 3.28 18.73
N GLU A 168 -11.46 3.77 17.52
CA GLU A 168 -12.55 3.33 16.64
C GLU A 168 -12.25 2.05 15.87
N THR A 169 -10.97 1.74 15.61
CA THR A 169 -10.62 0.69 14.64
C THR A 169 -9.83 -0.48 15.23
N ARG A 170 -9.30 -0.37 16.46
CA ARG A 170 -8.54 -1.45 17.11
C ARG A 170 -9.37 -2.24 18.07
N ASN A 171 -9.12 -3.55 18.07
CA ASN A 171 -9.73 -4.50 18.99
C ASN A 171 -8.72 -4.83 20.09
N PRO A 172 -8.96 -4.44 21.37
CA PRO A 172 -8.03 -4.73 22.43
C PRO A 172 -8.07 -6.21 22.83
N VAL A 173 -6.87 -6.79 23.04
CA VAL A 173 -6.68 -8.16 23.54
C VAL A 173 -5.72 -8.17 24.72
N GLU A 174 -5.94 -9.08 25.70
CA GLU A 174 -5.19 -9.12 26.97
C GLU A 174 -3.70 -9.50 26.77
N ASN A 175 -3.38 -10.24 25.73
CA ASN A 175 -2.03 -10.68 25.38
C ASN A 175 -1.93 -10.80 23.87
N LEU A 176 -1.46 -9.75 23.23
CA LEU A 176 -1.35 -9.70 21.77
C LEU A 176 -0.39 -10.77 21.22
N ASN A 177 0.74 -10.99 21.88
CA ASN A 177 1.70 -12.02 21.46
C ASN A 177 1.07 -13.42 21.47
N GLY A 178 0.38 -13.78 22.54
CA GLY A 178 -0.35 -15.05 22.62
C GLY A 178 -1.48 -15.12 21.60
N PHE A 179 -2.16 -14.01 21.35
CA PHE A 179 -3.22 -13.92 20.34
C PHE A 179 -2.70 -14.15 18.92
N LEU A 180 -1.58 -13.53 18.56
CA LEU A 180 -0.89 -13.75 17.27
C LEU A 180 -0.49 -15.23 17.10
N LEU A 181 0.13 -15.82 18.10
CA LEU A 181 0.53 -17.24 18.07
C LEU A 181 -0.64 -18.19 17.90
N ASN A 182 -1.78 -17.89 18.55
CA ASN A 182 -3.00 -18.70 18.42
C ASN A 182 -3.69 -18.58 17.06
N HIS A 183 -3.39 -17.51 16.30
CA HIS A 183 -3.97 -17.24 14.98
C HIS A 183 -2.90 -17.17 13.87
N LYS A 184 -1.73 -17.76 14.09
CA LYS A 184 -0.54 -17.61 13.26
C LYS A 184 -0.72 -17.97 11.78
N ASP A 185 -1.72 -18.77 11.45
CA ASP A 185 -2.04 -19.16 10.06
C ASP A 185 -2.89 -18.11 9.31
N HIS A 186 -3.35 -17.07 10.01
CA HIS A 186 -4.26 -16.04 9.47
C HIS A 186 -3.76 -14.61 9.71
N VAL A 187 -2.50 -14.44 10.07
CA VAL A 187 -1.91 -13.10 10.29
C VAL A 187 -1.58 -12.47 8.95
N GLU A 188 -2.31 -11.40 8.61
CA GLU A 188 -2.11 -10.62 7.39
C GLU A 188 -0.90 -9.70 7.49
N ASN A 189 -0.70 -9.09 8.68
CA ASN A 189 0.35 -8.12 8.93
C ASN A 189 0.63 -8.02 10.43
N ILE A 190 1.90 -7.76 10.79
CA ILE A 190 2.30 -7.30 12.12
C ILE A 190 2.89 -5.90 11.94
N ASN A 191 2.25 -4.91 12.53
CA ASN A 191 2.68 -3.52 12.48
C ASN A 191 3.46 -3.18 13.75
N VAL A 192 4.68 -2.69 13.59
CA VAL A 192 5.59 -2.32 14.66
C VAL A 192 5.69 -0.81 14.70
N ASN A 193 5.14 -0.18 15.73
CA ASN A 193 5.10 1.28 15.88
C ASN A 193 6.07 1.74 16.97
N PHE A 194 6.67 2.91 16.78
CA PHE A 194 7.67 3.48 17.66
C PHE A 194 7.58 5.02 17.68
N GLU A 195 8.02 5.63 18.78
CA GLU A 195 8.05 7.10 18.91
C GLU A 195 9.39 7.68 18.46
N ASP A 196 10.51 6.99 18.77
CA ASP A 196 11.84 7.42 18.38
C ASP A 196 12.18 7.00 16.94
N LEU A 197 12.15 7.95 16.01
CA LEU A 197 12.47 7.69 14.61
C LEU A 197 13.93 7.24 14.38
N ALA A 198 14.84 7.51 15.31
CA ALA A 198 16.21 7.09 15.18
C ALA A 198 16.39 5.56 15.27
N CYS A 199 15.45 4.85 15.87
CA CYS A 199 15.49 3.39 15.95
C CYS A 199 15.16 2.70 14.62
N LYS A 200 14.47 3.38 13.68
CA LYS A 200 13.93 2.78 12.46
C LYS A 200 14.95 2.01 11.61
N PRO A 201 16.16 2.53 11.31
CA PRO A 201 17.13 1.77 10.52
C PRO A 201 17.55 0.46 11.18
N GLY A 202 17.92 0.50 12.48
CA GLY A 202 18.33 -0.69 13.23
C GLY A 202 17.19 -1.70 13.41
N LEU A 203 15.96 -1.22 13.65
CA LEU A 203 14.78 -2.08 13.70
C LEU A 203 14.52 -2.74 12.34
N ARG A 204 14.64 -1.98 11.24
CA ARG A 204 14.50 -2.54 9.89
C ARG A 204 15.51 -3.63 9.61
N ASP A 205 16.80 -3.40 9.93
CA ASP A 205 17.84 -4.40 9.74
C ASP A 205 17.58 -5.66 10.56
N MET A 206 17.08 -5.52 11.79
CA MET A 206 16.67 -6.64 12.63
C MET A 206 15.49 -7.41 12.01
N LEU A 207 14.44 -6.73 11.57
CA LEU A 207 13.25 -7.36 10.98
C LEU A 207 13.56 -8.04 9.64
N LEU A 208 14.52 -7.54 8.87
CA LEU A 208 14.98 -8.17 7.62
C LEU A 208 15.64 -9.54 7.83
N THR A 209 15.97 -9.92 9.07
CA THR A 209 16.45 -11.26 9.39
C THR A 209 15.32 -12.29 9.56
N LEU A 210 14.06 -11.85 9.60
CA LEU A 210 12.92 -12.76 9.70
C LEU A 210 12.81 -13.64 8.45
N PRO A 211 12.51 -14.93 8.63
CA PRO A 211 12.33 -15.83 7.50
C PRO A 211 11.04 -15.47 6.74
N ASP A 212 11.07 -15.59 5.42
CA ASP A 212 9.88 -15.46 4.56
C ASP A 212 9.00 -14.25 4.86
N ALA A 213 9.62 -13.07 5.07
CA ALA A 213 8.94 -11.83 5.40
C ALA A 213 9.25 -10.72 4.40
N THR A 214 8.26 -9.86 4.14
CA THR A 214 8.45 -8.53 3.56
C THR A 214 8.42 -7.48 4.65
N ILE A 215 9.29 -6.47 4.55
CA ILE A 215 9.35 -5.34 5.49
C ILE A 215 9.10 -4.06 4.72
N THR A 216 7.96 -3.41 5.02
CA THR A 216 7.55 -2.16 4.39
C THR A 216 7.24 -1.08 5.44
N THR A 217 6.81 0.08 4.99
CA THR A 217 6.44 1.23 5.85
C THR A 217 5.39 2.06 5.14
N SER A 218 4.39 2.53 5.90
CA SER A 218 3.35 3.46 5.44
C SER A 218 3.46 4.82 6.13
N PHE A 219 4.25 4.91 7.22
CA PHE A 219 4.42 6.12 8.01
C PHE A 219 5.86 6.23 8.50
N PRO A 220 6.32 7.46 8.84
CA PRO A 220 7.68 7.66 9.37
C PRO A 220 7.99 6.80 10.60
N ASN A 221 7.00 6.56 11.46
CA ASN A 221 7.13 5.92 12.78
C ASN A 221 6.59 4.48 12.83
N ASN A 222 6.57 3.77 11.69
CA ASN A 222 6.23 2.36 11.68
C ASN A 222 7.12 1.52 10.77
N LEU A 223 7.10 0.22 11.00
CA LEU A 223 7.51 -0.84 10.07
C LEU A 223 6.45 -1.92 10.09
N GLU A 224 6.21 -2.53 8.94
CA GLU A 224 5.16 -3.51 8.71
C GLU A 224 5.76 -4.82 8.21
N ILE A 225 5.43 -5.91 8.88
CA ILE A 225 5.87 -7.27 8.55
C ILE A 225 4.72 -7.96 7.81
N GLY A 226 4.93 -8.28 6.56
CA GLY A 226 4.02 -9.06 5.71
C GLY A 226 4.60 -10.43 5.35
N GLY A 227 3.83 -11.27 4.68
CA GLY A 227 4.30 -12.55 4.14
C GLY A 227 5.38 -12.38 3.06
N SER A 228 6.02 -13.47 2.65
CA SER A 228 7.21 -13.48 1.78
C SER A 228 7.05 -12.73 0.45
N THR A 229 5.84 -12.65 -0.07
CA THR A 229 5.51 -11.97 -1.33
C THR A 229 4.41 -10.92 -1.16
N THR A 230 3.98 -10.65 0.08
CA THR A 230 2.90 -9.70 0.36
C THR A 230 3.31 -8.30 -0.07
N SER A 231 2.60 -7.78 -1.06
CA SER A 231 2.74 -6.40 -1.54
C SER A 231 1.50 -5.99 -2.33
N LYS A 232 1.24 -4.69 -2.40
CA LYS A 232 0.19 -4.13 -3.29
C LYS A 232 0.41 -4.57 -4.74
N ALA A 233 1.66 -4.72 -5.19
CA ALA A 233 2.02 -5.18 -6.53
C ALA A 233 1.61 -6.62 -6.78
N GLU A 234 1.93 -7.55 -5.87
CA GLU A 234 1.57 -8.96 -6.03
C GLU A 234 0.05 -9.14 -6.04
N ALA A 235 -0.65 -8.47 -5.13
CA ALA A 235 -2.11 -8.48 -5.10
C ALA A 235 -2.70 -7.91 -6.41
N LEU A 236 -2.17 -6.79 -6.92
CA LEU A 236 -2.59 -6.22 -8.20
C LEU A 236 -2.37 -7.20 -9.36
N ARG A 237 -1.21 -7.88 -9.38
CA ARG A 237 -0.89 -8.90 -10.38
C ARG A 237 -1.85 -10.08 -10.33
N GLN A 238 -2.21 -10.56 -9.14
CA GLN A 238 -3.18 -11.65 -8.96
C GLN A 238 -4.58 -11.23 -9.41
N LEU A 239 -5.00 -9.99 -9.09
CA LEU A 239 -6.25 -9.45 -9.59
C LEU A 239 -6.26 -9.32 -11.11
N GLY A 240 -5.18 -8.78 -11.70
CA GLY A 240 -5.02 -8.69 -13.15
C GLY A 240 -5.15 -10.05 -13.85
N LYS A 241 -4.51 -11.08 -13.31
CA LYS A 241 -4.64 -12.47 -13.80
C LYS A 241 -6.10 -12.95 -13.75
N LYS A 242 -6.77 -12.74 -12.62
CA LYS A 242 -8.19 -13.13 -12.44
C LYS A 242 -9.11 -12.45 -13.46
N LEU A 243 -8.86 -11.18 -13.76
CA LEU A 243 -9.68 -10.39 -14.68
C LEU A 243 -9.23 -10.48 -16.16
N GLY A 244 -8.11 -11.13 -16.44
CA GLY A 244 -7.53 -11.17 -17.78
C GLY A 244 -7.03 -9.80 -18.28
N ILE A 245 -6.61 -8.93 -17.35
CA ILE A 245 -6.12 -7.57 -17.60
C ILE A 245 -4.60 -7.60 -17.55
N ARG A 246 -3.95 -7.08 -18.59
CA ARG A 246 -2.49 -7.02 -18.70
C ARG A 246 -1.96 -5.78 -18.01
N ARG A 247 -0.69 -5.80 -17.64
CA ARG A 247 0.04 -4.69 -17.02
C ARG A 247 -0.18 -3.36 -17.78
N GLU A 248 -0.05 -3.38 -19.11
CA GLU A 248 -0.17 -2.20 -19.97
C GLU A 248 -1.58 -1.59 -19.97
N GLU A 249 -2.57 -2.34 -19.48
CA GLU A 249 -3.97 -1.92 -19.37
C GLU A 249 -4.32 -1.43 -17.96
N MET A 250 -3.29 -1.25 -17.08
CA MET A 250 -3.44 -0.79 -15.69
C MET A 250 -2.85 0.60 -15.51
N LEU A 251 -3.53 1.42 -14.72
CA LEU A 251 -3.01 2.65 -14.16
C LEU A 251 -2.94 2.49 -12.64
N ALA A 252 -1.85 2.91 -12.02
CA ALA A 252 -1.73 2.95 -10.57
C ALA A 252 -1.36 4.35 -10.08
N ALA A 253 -1.93 4.78 -8.94
CA ALA A 253 -1.59 6.04 -8.29
C ALA A 253 -1.25 5.82 -6.81
N GLY A 254 -0.21 6.53 -6.33
CA GLY A 254 0.28 6.41 -4.96
C GLY A 254 1.18 7.57 -4.56
N ASP A 255 1.54 7.64 -3.26
CA ASP A 255 2.32 8.73 -2.69
C ASP A 255 3.48 8.28 -1.79
N SER A 256 3.47 7.05 -1.28
CA SER A 256 4.43 6.56 -0.29
C SER A 256 5.21 5.31 -0.72
N PRO A 257 6.30 4.95 -0.02
CA PRO A 257 7.21 3.88 -0.44
C PRO A 257 6.57 2.51 -0.64
N ASN A 258 5.48 2.19 0.09
CA ASN A 258 4.75 0.94 -0.11
C ASN A 258 3.97 0.88 -1.43
N ASP A 259 3.87 2.01 -2.17
CA ASP A 259 3.23 2.08 -3.48
C ASP A 259 4.19 1.81 -4.63
N ILE A 260 5.50 1.99 -4.41
CA ILE A 260 6.52 1.92 -5.48
C ILE A 260 6.36 0.66 -6.31
N ALA A 261 6.26 -0.50 -5.65
CA ALA A 261 6.10 -1.76 -6.35
C ALA A 261 4.78 -1.84 -7.14
N MET A 262 3.68 -1.28 -6.62
CA MET A 262 2.39 -1.22 -7.31
C MET A 262 2.45 -0.30 -8.54
N LEU A 263 3.09 0.86 -8.41
CA LEU A 263 3.30 1.78 -9.52
C LEU A 263 4.14 1.13 -10.63
N GLN A 264 5.20 0.41 -10.26
CA GLN A 264 6.04 -0.33 -11.20
C GLN A 264 5.32 -1.52 -11.87
N GLU A 265 4.29 -2.09 -11.24
CA GLU A 265 3.47 -3.17 -11.82
C GLU A 265 2.45 -2.65 -12.83
N ALA A 266 2.10 -1.38 -12.81
CA ALA A 266 1.15 -0.78 -13.76
C ALA A 266 1.82 -0.35 -15.06
N GLY A 267 1.03 -0.19 -16.12
CA GLY A 267 1.47 0.37 -17.41
C GLY A 267 1.58 1.89 -17.39
N ILE A 268 0.81 2.55 -16.49
CA ILE A 268 0.91 3.99 -16.22
C ILE A 268 1.06 4.16 -14.71
N ALA A 269 2.22 4.66 -14.29
CA ALA A 269 2.54 4.99 -12.91
C ALA A 269 2.30 6.48 -12.63
N VAL A 270 1.42 6.81 -11.70
CA VAL A 270 1.10 8.18 -11.30
C VAL A 270 1.54 8.41 -9.86
N ALA A 271 2.42 9.38 -9.64
CA ALA A 271 2.75 9.87 -8.31
C ALA A 271 1.88 11.08 -7.94
N MET A 272 1.42 11.14 -6.70
CA MET A 272 0.74 12.31 -6.18
C MET A 272 1.69 13.49 -5.97
N GLY A 273 1.20 14.72 -6.12
CA GLY A 273 1.99 15.94 -5.91
C GLY A 273 2.56 16.08 -4.49
N ASN A 274 1.85 15.56 -3.49
CA ASN A 274 2.30 15.44 -2.10
C ASN A 274 3.19 14.21 -1.83
N GLY A 275 3.40 13.34 -2.83
CA GLY A 275 4.15 12.09 -2.66
C GLY A 275 5.63 12.31 -2.37
N GLU A 276 6.27 11.28 -1.82
CA GLU A 276 7.70 11.29 -1.55
C GLU A 276 8.53 11.34 -2.84
N GLU A 277 9.71 11.95 -2.79
CA GLU A 277 10.57 12.12 -3.98
C GLU A 277 10.97 10.78 -4.61
N GLU A 278 11.11 9.73 -3.80
CA GLU A 278 11.40 8.39 -4.28
C GLU A 278 10.26 7.87 -5.17
N VAL A 279 9.00 8.10 -4.78
CA VAL A 279 7.80 7.72 -5.54
C VAL A 279 7.69 8.54 -6.82
N LYS A 280 7.93 9.85 -6.74
CA LYS A 280 7.92 10.73 -7.92
C LYS A 280 8.98 10.36 -8.94
N SER A 281 10.14 9.88 -8.49
CA SER A 281 11.27 9.55 -9.35
C SER A 281 11.02 8.37 -10.29
N ILE A 282 10.06 7.50 -9.96
CA ILE A 282 9.73 6.29 -10.75
C ILE A 282 8.42 6.42 -11.52
N ALA A 283 7.68 7.51 -11.34
CA ALA A 283 6.38 7.70 -11.96
C ALA A 283 6.50 8.21 -13.40
N ASP A 284 5.57 7.80 -14.25
CA ASP A 284 5.41 8.33 -15.62
C ASP A 284 4.77 9.73 -15.60
N TYR A 285 3.98 10.02 -14.57
CA TYR A 285 3.28 11.29 -14.39
C TYR A 285 3.19 11.67 -12.92
N ILE A 286 3.42 12.96 -12.64
CA ILE A 286 3.16 13.56 -11.33
C ILE A 286 1.90 14.40 -11.49
N THR A 287 0.84 14.01 -10.77
CA THR A 287 -0.44 14.74 -10.75
C THR A 287 -0.47 15.79 -9.64
N SER A 288 -1.58 16.49 -9.47
CA SER A 288 -1.83 17.37 -8.33
C SER A 288 -1.79 16.58 -7.01
N ASP A 289 -1.74 17.27 -5.87
CA ASP A 289 -1.80 16.60 -4.57
C ASP A 289 -3.21 16.08 -4.24
N ASN A 290 -3.34 15.36 -3.14
CA ASN A 290 -4.59 14.75 -2.71
C ASN A 290 -5.66 15.77 -2.25
N ASP A 291 -5.27 17.00 -1.91
CA ASP A 291 -6.20 18.09 -1.58
C ASP A 291 -6.66 18.86 -2.82
N HIS A 292 -6.02 18.65 -3.97
CA HIS A 292 -6.31 19.31 -5.25
C HIS A 292 -6.70 18.32 -6.35
N ASP A 293 -7.43 17.26 -5.98
CA ASP A 293 -8.07 16.30 -6.90
C ASP A 293 -7.11 15.51 -7.81
N GLY A 294 -5.86 15.27 -7.39
CA GLY A 294 -4.85 14.64 -8.24
C GLY A 294 -5.26 13.29 -8.84
N VAL A 295 -6.02 12.47 -8.11
CA VAL A 295 -6.57 11.21 -8.66
C VAL A 295 -7.58 11.50 -9.76
N GLY A 296 -8.51 12.44 -9.53
CA GLY A 296 -9.50 12.86 -10.54
C GLY A 296 -8.83 13.34 -11.81
N GLU A 297 -7.82 14.23 -11.68
CA GLU A 297 -7.02 14.73 -12.80
C GLU A 297 -6.34 13.61 -13.60
N ALA A 298 -5.71 12.65 -12.92
CA ALA A 298 -5.05 11.52 -13.59
C ALA A 298 -6.06 10.63 -14.34
N VAL A 299 -7.23 10.37 -13.76
CA VAL A 299 -8.29 9.56 -14.39
C VAL A 299 -8.85 10.30 -15.61
N GLU A 300 -9.14 11.59 -15.51
CA GLU A 300 -9.60 12.42 -16.62
C GLU A 300 -8.61 12.38 -17.78
N LYS A 301 -7.33 12.58 -17.50
CA LYS A 301 -6.26 12.63 -18.50
C LYS A 301 -6.02 11.30 -19.21
N PHE A 302 -5.86 10.21 -18.46
CA PHE A 302 -5.38 8.95 -19.03
C PHE A 302 -6.49 7.97 -19.40
N VAL A 303 -7.65 8.10 -18.78
CA VAL A 303 -8.77 7.16 -18.94
C VAL A 303 -9.90 7.80 -19.72
N LEU A 304 -10.39 8.97 -19.29
CA LEU A 304 -11.51 9.65 -19.91
C LEU A 304 -11.10 10.48 -21.12
N LYS A 305 -9.82 10.92 -21.20
CA LYS A 305 -9.25 11.72 -22.28
C LYS A 305 -10.00 13.05 -22.50
N VAL A 306 -10.31 13.73 -21.40
CA VAL A 306 -10.96 15.04 -21.36
C VAL A 306 -10.07 16.12 -20.78
#